data_6e5364e00d537a32a5c133db9e154c01
#
_entry.id   6e5364e00d537a32a5c133db9e154c01
#
_cell.length_a   1.000
_cell.length_b   1.000
_cell.length_c   1.000
_cell.angle_alpha   90.00
_cell.angle_beta   90.00
_cell.angle_gamma   90.00
#
_symmetry.space_group_name_H-M   'P 1'
#
loop_
_entity.id
_entity.type
_entity.pdbx_description
1 polymer ?
#
loop_
_entity_poly.entity_id
_entity_poly.type
_entity_poly.pdbx_seq_one_letter_code
_entity_poly.pdbx_strand_id
1 'polypeptide(L)' 'PLARPRQIAMYLAKKMTTRSLPEIGRRFANRDHTTVIHAVKTITRLSEKDDEMKKNIEQLRSLLLEE' A
#
# COMPACT_ATOMS: atom_id res chain seq x y z
N PRO A 1 -12.58 8.48 3.64
CA PRO A 1 -12.41 7.38 4.58
C PRO A 1 -11.95 6.09 3.94
N LEU A 2 -12.41 5.78 2.71
CA LEU A 2 -11.98 4.54 2.06
C LEU A 2 -10.66 4.69 1.30
N ALA A 3 -10.24 5.92 1.03
CA ALA A 3 -9.03 6.15 0.24
C ALA A 3 -7.78 5.70 0.99
N ARG A 4 -7.72 5.95 2.30
CA ARG A 4 -6.50 5.62 3.06
C ARG A 4 -6.29 4.12 3.18
N PRO A 5 -7.29 3.31 3.56
CA PRO A 5 -7.09 1.85 3.60
C PRO A 5 -6.70 1.27 2.24
N ARG A 6 -7.27 1.80 1.16
CA ARG A 6 -6.93 1.34 -0.18
C ARG A 6 -5.48 1.68 -0.52
N GLN A 7 -5.04 2.87 -0.15
CA GLN A 7 -3.66 3.29 -0.40
C GLN A 7 -2.68 2.40 0.36
N ILE A 8 -2.97 2.06 1.60
CA ILE A 8 -2.12 1.17 2.39
C ILE A 8 -2.06 -0.21 1.74
N ALA A 9 -3.20 -0.71 1.26
CA ALA A 9 -3.24 -2.01 0.59
C ALA A 9 -2.37 -2.02 -0.67
N MET A 10 -2.43 -0.96 -1.47
CA MET A 10 -1.59 -0.85 -2.66
C MET A 10 -0.11 -0.77 -2.30
N TYR A 11 0.21 -0.02 -1.25
CA TYR A 11 1.59 0.09 -0.77
C TYR A 11 2.12 -1.28 -0.36
N LEU A 12 1.33 -2.04 0.41
CA LEU A 12 1.74 -3.36 0.85
C LEU A 12 1.87 -4.33 -0.32
N ALA A 13 0.96 -4.24 -1.28
CA ALA A 13 1.03 -5.10 -2.47
C ALA A 13 2.34 -4.86 -3.21
N LYS A 14 2.78 -3.61 -3.32
CA LYS A 14 4.03 -3.29 -3.99
C LYS A 14 5.23 -3.74 -3.19
N LYS A 15 5.19 -3.61 -1.85
CA LYS A 15 6.33 -3.95 -1.00
C LYS A 15 6.48 -5.45 -0.77
N MET A 16 5.37 -6.18 -0.76
CA MET A 16 5.39 -7.60 -0.39
C MET A 16 5.34 -8.55 -1.58
N THR A 17 5.15 -8.04 -2.79
CA THR A 17 5.10 -8.88 -3.97
C THR A 17 5.99 -8.32 -5.07
N THR A 18 6.21 -9.11 -6.12
CA THR A 18 6.96 -8.67 -7.29
C THR A 18 6.05 -8.18 -8.41
N ARG A 19 4.76 -7.97 -8.12
CA ARG A 19 3.81 -7.55 -9.13
C ARG A 19 4.12 -6.14 -9.63
N SER A 20 3.86 -5.91 -10.90
CA SER A 20 4.09 -4.61 -11.51
C SER A 20 3.01 -3.63 -11.08
N LEU A 21 3.30 -2.33 -11.20
CA LEU A 21 2.34 -1.29 -10.86
C LEU A 21 1.04 -1.41 -11.67
N PRO A 22 1.08 -1.65 -13.00
CA PRO A 22 -0.16 -1.86 -13.74
C PRO A 22 -0.97 -3.06 -13.25
N GLU A 23 -0.28 -4.13 -12.88
CA GLU A 23 -0.96 -5.32 -12.40
C GLU A 23 -1.67 -5.07 -11.08
N ILE A 24 -0.99 -4.37 -10.17
CA ILE A 24 -1.61 -3.98 -8.91
C ILE A 24 -2.84 -3.11 -9.17
N GLY A 25 -2.72 -2.15 -10.09
CA GLY A 25 -3.84 -1.30 -10.43
C GLY A 25 -5.05 -2.08 -10.92
N ARG A 26 -4.82 -3.08 -11.77
CA ARG A 26 -5.92 -3.90 -12.28
C ARG A 26 -6.64 -4.66 -11.16
N ARG A 27 -5.89 -5.11 -10.16
CA ARG A 27 -6.48 -5.86 -9.05
C ARG A 27 -7.25 -4.97 -8.07
N PHE A 28 -7.09 -3.65 -8.18
CA PHE A 28 -7.80 -2.70 -7.35
C PHE A 28 -8.85 -1.96 -8.18
N ALA A 29 -9.80 -2.72 -8.71
CA ALA A 29 -10.92 -2.20 -9.49
C ALA A 29 -10.47 -1.47 -10.76
N ASN A 30 -9.51 -2.05 -11.47
CA ASN A 30 -8.99 -1.51 -12.73
C ASN A 30 -8.46 -0.08 -12.61
N ARG A 31 -7.80 0.20 -11.51
CA ARG A 31 -7.21 1.51 -11.36
C ARG A 31 -5.94 1.63 -12.17
N ASP A 32 -5.67 2.85 -12.61
CA ASP A 32 -4.49 3.20 -13.36
C ASP A 32 -3.23 2.98 -12.50
N HIS A 33 -2.12 2.61 -13.15
CA HIS A 33 -0.85 2.47 -12.42
C HIS A 33 -0.41 3.78 -11.78
N THR A 34 -0.82 4.91 -12.32
CA THR A 34 -0.53 6.22 -11.73
C THR A 34 -1.15 6.33 -10.34
N THR A 35 -2.35 5.78 -10.17
CA THR A 35 -3.02 5.75 -8.86
C THR A 35 -2.20 4.95 -7.86
N VAL A 36 -1.63 3.82 -8.30
CA VAL A 36 -0.80 2.98 -7.43
C VAL A 36 0.49 3.71 -7.05
N ILE A 37 1.13 4.36 -8.02
CA ILE A 37 2.35 5.14 -7.76
C ILE A 37 2.06 6.20 -6.71
N HIS A 38 0.95 6.91 -6.88
CA HIS A 38 0.57 7.97 -5.95
C HIS A 38 0.33 7.42 -4.54
N ALA A 39 -0.34 6.27 -4.46
CA ALA A 39 -0.61 5.63 -3.17
C ALA A 39 0.71 5.24 -2.48
N VAL A 40 1.63 4.63 -3.21
CA VAL A 40 2.92 4.20 -2.64
C VAL A 40 3.68 5.41 -2.13
N LYS A 41 3.75 6.48 -2.91
CA LYS A 41 4.45 7.69 -2.49
C LYS A 41 3.81 8.33 -1.27
N THR A 42 2.48 8.39 -1.25
CA THR A 42 1.75 8.99 -0.15
C THR A 42 1.99 8.23 1.15
N ILE A 43 1.86 6.91 1.11
CA ILE A 43 2.03 6.10 2.32
C ILE A 43 3.48 6.11 2.78
N THR A 44 4.44 6.08 1.86
CA THR A 44 5.85 6.19 2.22
C THR A 44 6.11 7.48 2.99
N ARG A 45 5.62 8.60 2.46
CA ARG A 45 5.82 9.90 3.09
C ARG A 45 5.16 9.97 4.45
N LEU A 46 3.92 9.47 4.55
CA LEU A 46 3.20 9.51 5.82
C LEU A 46 3.85 8.64 6.87
N SER A 47 4.36 7.47 6.49
CA SER A 47 4.98 6.58 7.45
C SER A 47 6.30 7.15 7.98
N GLU A 48 6.97 8.00 7.21
CA GLU A 48 8.19 8.64 7.66
C GLU A 48 7.93 9.73 8.69
N LYS A 49 6.75 10.33 8.64
CA LYS A 49 6.41 11.46 9.52
C LYS A 49 5.52 11.07 10.70
N ASP A 50 4.88 9.91 10.62
CA ASP A 50 3.90 9.49 11.61
C ASP A 50 4.28 8.09 12.11
N ASP A 51 4.80 8.03 13.33
CA ASP A 51 5.22 6.76 13.93
C ASP A 51 4.06 5.79 14.10
N GLU A 52 2.88 6.30 14.38
CA GLU A 52 1.72 5.44 14.54
C GLU A 52 1.33 4.79 13.22
N MET A 53 1.37 5.55 12.15
CA MET A 53 1.12 5.01 10.81
C MET A 53 2.15 3.91 10.50
N LYS A 54 3.41 4.16 10.79
CA LYS A 54 4.47 3.20 10.56
C LYS A 54 4.22 1.91 11.34
N LYS A 55 3.82 2.02 12.60
CA LYS A 55 3.52 0.85 13.42
C LYS A 55 2.33 0.07 12.87
N ASN A 56 1.29 0.78 12.42
CA ASN A 56 0.12 0.14 11.86
C ASN A 56 0.48 -0.66 10.59
N ILE A 57 1.31 -0.08 9.74
CA ILE A 57 1.76 -0.75 8.52
C ILE A 57 2.58 -1.99 8.87
N GLU A 58 3.47 -1.88 9.85
CA GLU A 58 4.28 -3.01 10.27
C GLU A 58 3.42 -4.14 10.82
N GLN A 59 2.39 -3.81 11.60
CA GLN A 59 1.47 -4.80 12.12
C GLN A 59 0.71 -5.52 11.02
N LEU A 60 0.20 -4.77 10.06
CA LEU A 60 -0.52 -5.35 8.93
C LEU A 60 0.40 -6.25 8.11
N ARG A 61 1.63 -5.82 7.91
CA ARG A 61 2.60 -6.61 7.17
C ARG A 61 2.87 -7.93 7.89
N SER A 62 3.06 -7.88 9.21
CA SER A 62 3.30 -9.09 10.00
C SER A 62 2.13 -10.05 9.92
N LEU A 63 0.92 -9.53 10.01
CA LEU A 63 -0.27 -10.38 9.92
C LEU A 63 -0.37 -11.07 8.56
N LEU A 64 -0.02 -10.37 7.50
CA LEU A 64 -0.06 -10.95 6.16
C LEU A 64 1.01 -12.01 5.95
N LEU A 65 2.11 -11.93 6.67
CA LEU A 65 3.20 -12.90 6.57
C LEU A 65 3.00 -14.12 7.46
N GLU A 66 2.01 -14.08 8.32
CA GLU A 66 1.77 -15.12 9.32
C GLU A 66 0.95 -16.26 8.78
N GLU A 67 1.03 -16.60 7.63
CA GLU A 67 0.24 -17.73 7.19
C GLU A 67 0.85 -19.07 7.63
#